data_33bc5ea082fc7e7485b61522fe742871
#
_entry.id   33bc5ea082fc7e7485b61522fe742871
#
_cell.length_a   1.000
_cell.length_b   1.000
_cell.length_c   1.000
_cell.angle_alpha   90.00
_cell.angle_beta   90.00
_cell.angle_gamma   90.00
#
_symmetry.space_group_name_H-M   'P 1'
#
loop_
_entity.id
_entity.type
_entity.pdbx_description
1 polymer ?
#
loop_
_entity_poly.entity_id
_entity_poly.type
_entity_poly.pdbx_seq_one_letter_code
_entity_poly.pdbx_strand_id
1 'polypeptide(L)'
;MAIYHLEAKVVSREKGRSAVAASAYLSCSKILNDYDGVQHDYTRKKGLVWQEVFLPENAPTERQDRSVLWNAVEESEKTKDSRLAREFVVVLPIELNKSEWQKLLTEFIQEQFVSDGMCADVSIHDPHPPGHNPHAHIMLTVRPLDEQGKWQYKTEKKYLCVRNGEEKGFTATEFKTAQVDGWEKQ
;
A
#
# COMPACT_ATOMS: atom_id res chain seq x y z
N MET A 1 -11.91 26.57 -4.52
CA MET A 1 -10.91 26.36 -3.43
C MET A 1 -10.84 24.87 -3.19
N ALA A 2 -9.70 24.23 -3.47
CA ALA A 2 -9.53 22.81 -3.23
C ALA A 2 -9.57 22.52 -1.71
N ILE A 3 -10.45 21.62 -1.30
CA ILE A 3 -10.48 21.14 0.10
C ILE A 3 -9.44 20.01 0.16
N TYR A 4 -8.33 20.27 0.83
CA TYR A 4 -7.34 19.25 1.10
C TYR A 4 -7.84 18.33 2.23
N HIS A 5 -7.92 17.04 1.96
CA HIS A 5 -8.17 16.02 2.98
C HIS A 5 -7.34 14.78 2.66
N LEU A 6 -6.57 14.34 3.65
CA LEU A 6 -5.81 13.10 3.62
C LEU A 6 -6.14 12.31 4.88
N GLU A 7 -6.64 11.10 4.72
CA GLU A 7 -6.90 10.16 5.82
C GLU A 7 -6.05 8.90 5.62
N ALA A 8 -5.38 8.44 6.69
CA ALA A 8 -4.65 7.18 6.70
C ALA A 8 -5.38 6.16 7.56
N LYS A 9 -5.62 4.98 7.00
CA LYS A 9 -6.31 3.85 7.64
C LYS A 9 -5.45 2.60 7.63
N VAL A 10 -5.73 1.69 8.54
CA VAL A 10 -5.12 0.35 8.57
C VAL A 10 -6.20 -0.69 8.34
N VAL A 11 -5.97 -1.57 7.38
CA VAL A 11 -6.74 -2.80 7.21
C VAL A 11 -6.09 -3.87 8.10
N SER A 12 -6.81 -4.33 9.12
CA SER A 12 -6.29 -5.28 10.11
C SER A 12 -7.27 -6.42 10.31
N ARG A 13 -6.74 -7.64 10.35
CA ARG A 13 -7.54 -8.85 10.60
C ARG A 13 -8.16 -8.85 11.99
N GLU A 14 -7.48 -8.30 12.99
CA GLU A 14 -8.01 -8.14 14.36
C GLU A 14 -9.36 -7.39 14.38
N LYS A 15 -9.54 -6.43 13.48
CA LYS A 15 -10.80 -5.67 13.34
C LYS A 15 -11.81 -6.35 12.43
N GLY A 16 -11.64 -7.63 12.11
CA GLY A 16 -12.50 -8.36 11.19
C GLY A 16 -12.45 -7.87 9.75
N ARG A 17 -11.36 -7.18 9.36
CA ARG A 17 -11.18 -6.65 8.00
C ARG A 17 -10.29 -7.60 7.20
N SER A 18 -10.56 -7.67 5.90
CA SER A 18 -9.76 -8.39 4.90
C SER A 18 -9.22 -7.43 3.85
N ALA A 19 -7.97 -7.63 3.42
CA ALA A 19 -7.40 -6.86 2.33
C ALA A 19 -8.10 -7.17 1.00
N VAL A 20 -8.47 -8.43 0.78
CA VAL A 20 -9.26 -8.87 -0.37
C VAL A 20 -10.63 -8.18 -0.41
N ALA A 21 -11.34 -8.16 0.73
CA ALA A 21 -12.65 -7.48 0.82
C ALA A 21 -12.54 -5.97 0.57
N ALA A 22 -11.50 -5.33 1.11
CA ALA A 22 -11.26 -3.91 0.92
C ALA A 22 -10.97 -3.60 -0.55
N SER A 23 -10.07 -4.34 -1.20
CA SER A 23 -9.76 -4.17 -2.61
C SER A 23 -10.99 -4.40 -3.51
N ALA A 24 -11.75 -5.47 -3.28
CA ALA A 24 -12.98 -5.75 -4.01
C ALA A 24 -13.99 -4.60 -3.88
N TYR A 25 -14.16 -4.05 -2.67
CA TYR A 25 -15.05 -2.91 -2.42
C TYR A 25 -14.62 -1.64 -3.15
N LEU A 26 -13.33 -1.31 -3.07
CA LEU A 26 -12.78 -0.09 -3.68
C LEU A 26 -12.75 -0.18 -5.20
N SER A 27 -12.41 -1.33 -5.74
CA SER A 27 -12.36 -1.56 -7.20
C SER A 27 -13.71 -1.91 -7.83
N CYS A 28 -14.81 -1.95 -7.05
CA CYS A 28 -16.14 -2.37 -7.52
C CYS A 28 -16.10 -3.75 -8.22
N SER A 29 -15.30 -4.67 -7.71
CA SER A 29 -15.04 -5.97 -8.33
C SER A 29 -15.58 -7.13 -7.51
N LYS A 30 -15.41 -8.33 -8.07
CA LYS A 30 -15.76 -9.59 -7.41
C LYS A 30 -14.48 -10.40 -7.20
N ILE A 31 -14.12 -10.63 -5.94
CA ILE A 31 -12.89 -11.35 -5.57
C ILE A 31 -13.22 -12.42 -4.52
N LEU A 32 -12.69 -13.63 -4.71
CA LEU A 32 -12.71 -14.69 -3.70
C LEU A 32 -11.53 -14.47 -2.75
N ASN A 33 -11.81 -14.51 -1.45
CA ASN A 33 -10.77 -14.53 -0.43
C ASN A 33 -10.41 -15.99 -0.12
N ASP A 34 -9.22 -16.42 -0.50
CA ASP A 34 -8.74 -17.79 -0.32
C ASP A 34 -8.50 -18.14 1.16
N TYR A 35 -8.27 -17.13 2.01
CA TYR A 35 -8.02 -17.31 3.43
C TYR A 35 -9.24 -17.85 4.20
N ASP A 36 -10.45 -17.37 3.88
CA ASP A 36 -11.70 -17.73 4.56
C ASP A 36 -12.77 -18.32 3.64
N GLY A 37 -12.50 -18.40 2.34
CA GLY A 37 -13.42 -18.89 1.31
C GLY A 37 -14.59 -17.96 1.02
N VAL A 38 -14.56 -16.71 1.48
CA VAL A 38 -15.65 -15.75 1.29
C VAL A 38 -15.53 -15.05 -0.05
N GLN A 39 -16.60 -15.09 -0.84
CA GLN A 39 -16.71 -14.35 -2.09
C GLN A 39 -17.20 -12.92 -1.80
N HIS A 40 -16.37 -11.94 -2.06
CA HIS A 40 -16.74 -10.52 -1.98
C HIS A 40 -17.17 -10.03 -3.37
N ASP A 41 -18.42 -9.58 -3.51
CA ASP A 41 -18.99 -9.12 -4.78
C ASP A 41 -19.56 -7.71 -4.62
N TYR A 42 -18.86 -6.74 -5.19
CA TYR A 42 -19.23 -5.33 -5.21
C TYR A 42 -19.46 -4.79 -6.63
N THR A 43 -19.70 -5.66 -7.61
CA THR A 43 -19.90 -5.30 -9.02
C THR A 43 -21.10 -4.39 -9.26
N ARG A 44 -22.05 -4.34 -8.31
CA ARG A 44 -23.22 -3.44 -8.38
C ARG A 44 -22.94 -2.03 -7.89
N LYS A 45 -21.80 -1.82 -7.22
CA LYS A 45 -21.37 -0.49 -6.74
C LYS A 45 -21.03 0.39 -7.93
N LYS A 46 -21.41 1.67 -7.85
CA LYS A 46 -21.19 2.68 -8.89
C LYS A 46 -20.25 3.77 -8.41
N GLY A 47 -19.80 4.63 -9.33
CA GLY A 47 -18.98 5.79 -9.01
C GLY A 47 -17.47 5.55 -9.16
N LEU A 48 -17.05 4.34 -9.57
CA LEU A 48 -15.66 4.09 -9.93
C LEU A 48 -15.34 4.77 -11.27
N VAL A 49 -14.29 5.58 -11.27
CA VAL A 49 -13.83 6.36 -12.45
C VAL A 49 -12.60 5.74 -13.08
N TRP A 50 -11.70 5.23 -12.24
CA TRP A 50 -10.45 4.63 -12.65
C TRP A 50 -9.89 3.73 -11.55
N GLN A 51 -9.14 2.72 -11.97
CA GLN A 51 -8.44 1.81 -11.06
C GLN A 51 -7.19 1.25 -11.72
N GLU A 52 -6.14 1.03 -10.94
CA GLU A 52 -4.91 0.43 -11.42
C GLU A 52 -4.13 -0.21 -10.25
N VAL A 53 -3.34 -1.23 -10.57
CA VAL A 53 -2.38 -1.83 -9.65
C VAL A 53 -0.98 -1.44 -10.09
N PHE A 54 -0.19 -0.88 -9.19
CA PHE A 54 1.20 -0.51 -9.40
C PHE A 54 2.11 -1.49 -8.68
N LEU A 55 3.08 -2.01 -9.40
CA LEU A 55 4.03 -2.98 -8.89
C LEU A 55 5.46 -2.44 -9.00
N PRO A 56 6.35 -2.76 -8.05
CA PRO A 56 7.79 -2.64 -8.25
C PRO A 56 8.26 -3.46 -9.46
N GLU A 57 9.35 -3.04 -10.10
CA GLU A 57 9.86 -3.65 -11.32
C GLU A 57 10.16 -5.16 -11.18
N ASN A 58 10.61 -5.57 -10.00
CA ASN A 58 10.95 -6.94 -9.64
C ASN A 58 9.78 -7.77 -9.10
N ALA A 59 8.56 -7.20 -9.06
CA ALA A 59 7.39 -7.93 -8.58
C ALA A 59 6.97 -9.04 -9.57
N PRO A 60 6.46 -10.18 -9.07
CA PRO A 60 5.83 -11.18 -9.90
C PRO A 60 4.69 -10.56 -10.72
N THR A 61 4.72 -10.72 -12.04
CA THR A 61 3.78 -10.05 -12.97
C THR A 61 2.33 -10.45 -12.77
N GLU A 62 2.06 -11.66 -12.26
CA GLU A 62 0.72 -12.13 -11.91
C GLU A 62 0.06 -11.29 -10.81
N ARG A 63 0.84 -10.57 -9.99
CA ARG A 63 0.31 -9.64 -8.97
C ARG A 63 -0.29 -8.37 -9.55
N GLN A 64 -0.21 -8.17 -10.87
CA GLN A 64 -0.98 -7.14 -11.55
C GLN A 64 -2.49 -7.41 -11.44
N ASP A 65 -2.89 -8.66 -11.29
CA ASP A 65 -4.24 -9.03 -10.87
C ASP A 65 -4.38 -8.78 -9.35
N ARG A 66 -5.30 -7.88 -8.97
CA ARG A 66 -5.55 -7.54 -7.57
C ARG A 66 -6.03 -8.72 -6.74
N SER A 67 -6.72 -9.69 -7.35
CA SER A 67 -7.11 -10.93 -6.67
C SER A 67 -5.88 -11.71 -6.24
N VAL A 68 -4.90 -11.87 -7.14
CA VAL A 68 -3.64 -12.55 -6.84
C VAL A 68 -2.82 -11.75 -5.83
N LEU A 69 -2.71 -10.45 -6.00
CA LEU A 69 -1.97 -9.57 -5.08
C LEU A 69 -2.48 -9.68 -3.64
N TRP A 70 -3.78 -9.46 -3.43
CA TRP A 70 -4.32 -9.37 -2.07
C TRP A 70 -4.51 -10.73 -1.40
N ASN A 71 -4.74 -11.81 -2.16
CA ASN A 71 -4.65 -13.16 -1.62
C ASN A 71 -3.23 -13.53 -1.20
N ALA A 72 -2.20 -13.15 -1.97
CA ALA A 72 -0.80 -13.34 -1.57
C ALA A 72 -0.45 -12.55 -0.30
N VAL A 73 -1.02 -11.36 -0.09
CA VAL A 73 -0.88 -10.61 1.16
C VAL A 73 -1.53 -11.35 2.32
N GLU A 74 -2.79 -11.79 2.17
CA GLU A 74 -3.52 -12.56 3.21
C GLU A 74 -2.76 -13.82 3.61
N GLU A 75 -2.20 -14.56 2.64
CA GLU A 75 -1.42 -15.76 2.87
C GLU A 75 -0.10 -15.49 3.60
N SER A 76 0.56 -14.38 3.29
CA SER A 76 1.83 -13.99 3.93
C SER A 76 1.67 -13.63 5.41
N GLU A 77 0.46 -13.28 5.82
CA GLU A 77 0.13 -12.78 7.16
C GLU A 77 -0.56 -13.87 7.99
N LYS A 78 0.20 -14.50 8.88
CA LYS A 78 -0.26 -15.74 9.57
C LYS A 78 -0.93 -15.50 10.92
N THR A 79 -0.84 -14.27 11.49
CA THR A 79 -1.41 -14.00 12.82
C THR A 79 -2.80 -13.38 12.72
N LYS A 80 -3.63 -13.64 13.73
CA LYS A 80 -5.02 -13.14 13.79
C LYS A 80 -5.12 -11.62 13.98
N ASP A 81 -4.05 -10.97 14.36
CA ASP A 81 -3.93 -9.53 14.59
C ASP A 81 -3.11 -8.82 13.49
N SER A 82 -2.81 -9.53 12.39
CA SER A 82 -1.99 -8.99 11.31
C SER A 82 -2.58 -7.72 10.70
N ARG A 83 -1.71 -6.74 10.51
CA ARG A 83 -1.97 -5.61 9.61
C ARG A 83 -1.74 -6.09 8.18
N LEU A 84 -2.79 -6.01 7.37
CA LEU A 84 -2.83 -6.54 6.00
C LEU A 84 -2.48 -5.48 4.97
N ALA A 85 -3.02 -4.26 5.14
CA ALA A 85 -2.79 -3.15 4.24
C ALA A 85 -2.82 -1.81 4.97
N ARG A 86 -2.28 -0.78 4.33
CA ARG A 86 -2.54 0.63 4.64
C ARG A 86 -3.42 1.20 3.54
N GLU A 87 -4.34 2.07 3.89
CA GLU A 87 -5.17 2.77 2.94
C GLU A 87 -5.03 4.27 3.17
N PHE A 88 -4.74 5.01 2.11
CA PHE A 88 -4.85 6.46 2.08
C PHE A 88 -6.08 6.86 1.30
N VAL A 89 -6.85 7.79 1.85
CA VAL A 89 -7.96 8.45 1.16
C VAL A 89 -7.53 9.88 0.89
N VAL A 90 -7.50 10.26 -0.39
CA VAL A 90 -7.02 11.56 -0.85
C VAL A 90 -8.13 12.23 -1.64
N VAL A 91 -8.58 13.41 -1.22
CA VAL A 91 -9.52 14.22 -2.01
C VAL A 91 -8.78 14.83 -3.19
N LEU A 92 -9.39 14.71 -4.37
CA LEU A 92 -8.80 15.21 -5.62
C LEU A 92 -9.36 16.60 -5.94
N PRO A 93 -8.51 17.49 -6.50
CA PRO A 93 -8.97 18.81 -6.94
C PRO A 93 -10.03 18.68 -8.02
N ILE A 94 -11.17 19.31 -7.83
CA ILE A 94 -12.28 19.31 -8.80
C ILE A 94 -11.97 20.14 -10.06
N GLU A 95 -10.95 20.98 -9.98
CA GLU A 95 -10.45 21.79 -11.08
C GLU A 95 -9.68 20.96 -12.13
N LEU A 96 -9.20 19.79 -11.74
CA LEU A 96 -8.49 18.86 -12.62
C LEU A 96 -9.48 17.90 -13.29
N ASN A 97 -9.17 17.51 -14.53
CA ASN A 97 -9.90 16.46 -15.22
C ASN A 97 -9.39 15.05 -14.86
N LYS A 98 -10.11 14.02 -15.33
CA LYS A 98 -9.79 12.63 -15.03
C LYS A 98 -8.37 12.21 -15.42
N SER A 99 -7.87 12.66 -16.56
CA SER A 99 -6.54 12.35 -17.05
C SER A 99 -5.46 12.98 -16.17
N GLU A 100 -5.72 14.20 -15.70
CA GLU A 100 -4.82 14.91 -14.79
C GLU A 100 -4.78 14.24 -13.40
N TRP A 101 -5.93 13.76 -12.89
CA TRP A 101 -5.96 12.96 -11.65
C TRP A 101 -5.15 11.67 -11.77
N GLN A 102 -5.30 10.95 -12.89
CA GLN A 102 -4.55 9.72 -13.14
C GLN A 102 -3.05 10.00 -13.16
N LYS A 103 -2.63 11.01 -13.90
CA LYS A 103 -1.21 11.39 -14.00
C LYS A 103 -0.64 11.76 -12.63
N LEU A 104 -1.32 12.64 -11.90
CA LEU A 104 -0.91 13.08 -10.56
C LEU A 104 -0.75 11.90 -9.60
N LEU A 105 -1.73 10.99 -9.56
CA LEU A 105 -1.69 9.82 -8.68
C LEU A 105 -0.61 8.82 -9.11
N THR A 106 -0.43 8.60 -10.42
CA THR A 106 0.61 7.70 -10.93
C THR A 106 2.00 8.19 -10.51
N GLU A 107 2.31 9.45 -10.74
CA GLU A 107 3.60 10.05 -10.34
C GLU A 107 3.79 9.96 -8.81
N PHE A 108 2.80 10.37 -8.03
CA PHE A 108 2.85 10.31 -6.57
C PHE A 108 3.08 8.89 -6.04
N ILE A 109 2.35 7.90 -6.56
CA ILE A 109 2.43 6.51 -6.10
C ILE A 109 3.76 5.88 -6.47
N GLN A 110 4.23 6.11 -7.69
CA GLN A 110 5.53 5.61 -8.14
C GLN A 110 6.67 6.16 -7.29
N GLU A 111 6.68 7.47 -7.03
CA GLU A 111 7.74 8.12 -6.29
C GLU A 111 7.72 7.83 -4.78
N GLN A 112 6.52 7.75 -4.18
CA GLN A 112 6.41 7.70 -2.72
C GLN A 112 6.28 6.28 -2.15
N PHE A 113 5.88 5.29 -2.96
CA PHE A 113 5.57 3.96 -2.44
C PHE A 113 6.19 2.83 -3.27
N VAL A 114 6.03 2.87 -4.60
CA VAL A 114 6.50 1.78 -5.46
C VAL A 114 8.03 1.74 -5.50
N SER A 115 8.67 2.90 -5.51
CA SER A 115 10.14 3.02 -5.41
C SER A 115 10.71 2.41 -4.14
N ASP A 116 9.93 2.36 -3.06
CA ASP A 116 10.28 1.72 -1.79
C ASP A 116 9.91 0.22 -1.72
N GLY A 117 9.50 -0.36 -2.86
CA GLY A 117 9.17 -1.77 -2.99
C GLY A 117 7.74 -2.15 -2.59
N MET A 118 6.85 -1.18 -2.31
CA MET A 118 5.46 -1.46 -2.00
C MET A 118 4.64 -1.67 -3.27
N CYS A 119 3.68 -2.62 -3.23
CA CYS A 119 2.64 -2.69 -4.24
C CYS A 119 1.49 -1.75 -3.84
N ALA A 120 0.88 -1.10 -4.83
CA ALA A 120 -0.25 -0.21 -4.61
C ALA A 120 -1.45 -0.60 -5.49
N ASP A 121 -2.65 -0.61 -4.91
CA ASP A 121 -3.92 -0.80 -5.61
C ASP A 121 -4.76 0.47 -5.44
N VAL A 122 -5.07 1.14 -6.54
CA VAL A 122 -5.66 2.47 -6.56
C VAL A 122 -7.02 2.44 -7.19
N SER A 123 -7.95 3.21 -6.62
CA SER A 123 -9.29 3.42 -7.17
C SER A 123 -9.69 4.87 -7.00
N ILE A 124 -10.09 5.54 -8.10
CA ILE A 124 -10.70 6.86 -8.05
C ILE A 124 -12.22 6.70 -8.05
N HIS A 125 -12.87 7.30 -7.08
CA HIS A 125 -14.31 7.41 -7.01
C HIS A 125 -14.75 8.87 -7.22
N ASP A 126 -15.79 9.04 -8.03
CA ASP A 126 -16.46 10.31 -8.24
C ASP A 126 -17.97 10.11 -7.98
N PRO A 127 -18.42 10.28 -6.73
CA PRO A 127 -19.83 10.14 -6.41
C PRO A 127 -20.65 11.22 -7.10
N HIS A 128 -21.77 10.81 -7.69
CA HIS A 128 -22.69 11.74 -8.38
C HIS A 128 -23.34 12.74 -7.42
N PRO A 129 -23.76 13.93 -7.97
CA PRO A 129 -24.44 14.94 -7.17
C PRO A 129 -25.59 14.39 -6.28
N PRO A 130 -25.83 14.98 -5.06
CA PRO A 130 -25.34 16.29 -4.66
C PRO A 130 -23.91 16.32 -4.10
N GLY A 131 -23.23 15.20 -4.00
CA GLY A 131 -21.94 15.08 -3.33
C GLY A 131 -20.75 14.95 -4.27
N HIS A 132 -20.60 15.81 -5.28
CA HIS A 132 -19.40 15.82 -6.13
C HIS A 132 -18.14 16.03 -5.27
N ASN A 133 -17.48 14.94 -4.94
CA ASN A 133 -16.26 14.91 -4.13
C ASN A 133 -15.34 13.81 -4.63
N PRO A 134 -14.63 14.05 -5.75
CA PRO A 134 -13.71 13.07 -6.31
C PRO A 134 -12.59 12.76 -5.32
N HIS A 135 -12.37 11.48 -5.08
CA HIS A 135 -11.34 11.04 -4.15
C HIS A 135 -10.70 9.73 -4.60
N ALA A 136 -9.44 9.58 -4.26
CA ALA A 136 -8.67 8.37 -4.51
C ALA A 136 -8.53 7.56 -3.23
N HIS A 137 -8.67 6.26 -3.34
CA HIS A 137 -8.24 5.27 -2.36
C HIS A 137 -6.97 4.61 -2.87
N ILE A 138 -5.93 4.65 -2.05
CA ILE A 138 -4.64 4.05 -2.34
C ILE A 138 -4.39 2.97 -1.29
N MET A 139 -4.57 1.72 -1.66
CA MET A 139 -4.21 0.58 -0.80
C MET A 139 -2.77 0.18 -1.05
N LEU A 140 -1.99 0.08 0.02
CA LEU A 140 -0.58 -0.27 0.00
C LEU A 140 -0.32 -1.56 0.76
N THR A 141 0.57 -2.38 0.24
CA THR A 141 1.09 -3.53 0.99
C THR A 141 1.92 -3.06 2.19
N VAL A 142 1.86 -3.77 3.31
CA VAL A 142 2.64 -3.43 4.51
C VAL A 142 4.07 -3.94 4.39
N ARG A 143 4.26 -5.04 3.63
CA ARG A 143 5.56 -5.60 3.32
C ARG A 143 6.02 -5.08 1.97
N PRO A 144 7.22 -4.51 1.86
CA PRO A 144 7.84 -4.28 0.56
C PRO A 144 8.31 -5.61 -0.06
N LEU A 145 8.60 -5.60 -1.34
CA LEU A 145 9.26 -6.69 -2.04
C LEU A 145 10.77 -6.50 -2.05
N ASP A 146 11.50 -7.60 -1.97
CA ASP A 146 12.95 -7.60 -2.21
C ASP A 146 13.27 -7.66 -3.71
N GLU A 147 14.56 -7.61 -4.07
CA GLU A 147 15.03 -7.68 -5.47
C GLU A 147 14.61 -8.96 -6.21
N GLN A 148 14.22 -10.00 -5.49
CA GLN A 148 13.71 -11.27 -6.02
C GLN A 148 12.18 -11.35 -6.03
N GLY A 149 11.47 -10.25 -5.73
CA GLY A 149 10.00 -10.18 -5.69
C GLY A 149 9.36 -10.92 -4.52
N LYS A 150 10.11 -11.21 -3.45
CA LYS A 150 9.60 -11.85 -2.24
C LYS A 150 9.22 -10.81 -1.18
N TRP A 151 8.23 -11.14 -0.35
CA TRP A 151 7.84 -10.29 0.77
C TRP A 151 8.96 -10.16 1.80
N GLN A 152 9.35 -8.93 2.09
CA GLN A 152 10.28 -8.60 3.16
C GLN A 152 9.57 -8.54 4.54
N TYR A 153 10.35 -8.34 5.59
CA TYR A 153 9.82 -8.09 6.92
C TYR A 153 9.15 -6.71 7.00
N LYS A 154 8.10 -6.57 7.82
CA LYS A 154 7.41 -5.29 8.07
C LYS A 154 8.28 -4.26 8.80
N THR A 155 9.27 -4.74 9.52
CA THR A 155 10.17 -3.93 10.34
C THR A 155 11.58 -4.43 10.17
N GLU A 156 12.50 -3.52 10.00
CA GLU A 156 13.92 -3.78 10.05
C GLU A 156 14.46 -3.36 11.41
N LYS A 157 15.20 -4.26 12.08
CA LYS A 157 15.88 -3.92 13.33
C LYS A 157 17.20 -3.24 12.99
N LYS A 158 17.33 -1.98 13.41
CA LYS A 158 18.59 -1.22 13.33
C LYS A 158 19.14 -0.96 14.72
N TYR A 159 20.45 -1.04 14.85
CA TYR A 159 21.16 -0.54 16.02
C TYR A 159 21.36 0.96 15.82
N LEU A 160 20.89 1.75 16.77
CA LEU A 160 21.28 3.15 16.85
C LEU A 160 22.72 3.23 17.28
N CYS A 161 23.55 3.86 16.48
CA CYS A 161 24.98 3.99 16.73
C CYS A 161 25.40 5.45 16.66
N VAL A 162 26.42 5.78 17.41
CA VAL A 162 26.97 7.13 17.52
C VAL A 162 28.45 7.12 17.13
N ARG A 163 28.87 8.15 16.39
CA ARG A 163 30.26 8.45 16.07
C ARG A 163 30.45 9.96 15.98
N ASN A 164 31.35 10.51 16.78
CA ASN A 164 31.67 11.97 16.79
C ASN A 164 30.44 12.87 16.98
N GLY A 165 29.43 12.41 17.73
CA GLY A 165 28.17 13.16 17.94
C GLY A 165 27.13 13.02 16.82
N GLU A 166 27.42 12.26 15.78
CA GLU A 166 26.47 11.90 14.73
C GLU A 166 25.78 10.57 15.07
N GLU A 167 24.44 10.52 14.91
CA GLU A 167 23.63 9.32 15.11
C GLU A 167 23.24 8.69 13.79
N LYS A 168 23.37 7.34 13.68
CA LYS A 168 22.97 6.60 12.48
C LYS A 168 22.49 5.19 12.84
N GLY A 169 21.44 4.74 12.15
CA GLY A 169 20.92 3.38 12.28
C GLY A 169 21.60 2.41 11.32
N PHE A 170 22.11 1.30 11.84
CA PHE A 170 22.71 0.21 11.05
C PHE A 170 21.99 -1.10 11.29
N THR A 171 21.78 -1.88 10.24
CA THR A 171 21.37 -3.28 10.37
C THR A 171 22.45 -4.11 11.05
N ALA A 172 22.13 -5.32 11.50
CA ALA A 172 23.11 -6.19 12.13
C ALA A 172 24.31 -6.53 11.22
N THR A 173 24.09 -6.58 9.92
CA THR A 173 25.14 -6.84 8.92
C THR A 173 26.01 -5.61 8.70
N GLU A 174 25.39 -4.46 8.49
CA GLU A 174 26.08 -3.16 8.30
C GLU A 174 26.88 -2.76 9.55
N PHE A 175 26.35 -3.07 10.74
CA PHE A 175 27.03 -2.72 11.99
C PHE A 175 28.41 -3.38 12.13
N LYS A 176 28.60 -4.59 11.61
CA LYS A 176 29.92 -5.25 11.64
C LYS A 176 30.97 -4.43 10.92
N THR A 177 30.63 -3.83 9.78
CA THR A 177 31.54 -2.94 9.04
C THR A 177 31.65 -1.57 9.70
N ALA A 178 30.51 -0.99 10.12
CA ALA A 178 30.46 0.31 10.79
C ALA A 178 31.25 0.33 12.10
N GLN A 179 31.31 -0.79 12.83
CA GLN A 179 32.11 -0.93 14.06
C GLN A 179 33.61 -0.78 13.80
N VAL A 180 34.07 -1.26 12.64
CA VAL A 180 35.49 -1.06 12.23
C VAL A 180 35.76 0.41 11.94
N ASP A 181 34.76 1.14 11.45
CA ASP A 181 34.83 2.59 11.19
C ASP A 181 34.62 3.45 12.44
N GLY A 182 34.54 2.84 13.63
CA GLY A 182 34.43 3.53 14.91
C GLY A 182 33.01 3.95 15.31
N TRP A 183 31.96 3.30 14.75
CA TRP A 183 30.59 3.47 15.23
C TRP A 183 30.32 2.57 16.43
N GLU A 184 29.78 3.15 17.50
CA GLU A 184 29.44 2.47 18.74
C GLU A 184 27.92 2.43 18.93
N LYS A 185 27.40 1.32 19.47
CA LYS A 185 25.98 1.23 19.86
C LYS A 185 25.69 2.18 20.99
N GLN A 186 24.56 2.85 20.89
CA GLN A 186 23.96 3.61 21.98
C GLN A 186 23.30 2.70 23.00
#